data_4ea7247b0bdacb889c8a8428c6e9a608
#
_entry.id   4ea7247b0bdacb889c8a8428c6e9a608
#
_cell.length_a   1.000
_cell.length_b   1.000
_cell.length_c   1.000
_cell.angle_alpha   90.00
_cell.angle_beta   90.00
_cell.angle_gamma   90.00
#
_symmetry.space_group_name_H-M   'P 1'
#
loop_
_entity.id
_entity.type
_entity.pdbx_description
1 polymer ?
#
loop_
_entity_poly.entity_id
_entity_poly.type
_entity_poly.pdbx_seq_one_letter_code
_entity_poly.pdbx_strand_id
1 'polypeptide(L)'
;MNRIILIGRLTRDPELSYTQSGIPVAKFTLAVDRPFTNQDGKREADFINCVAWRNLAENVAQYLAKGKQAAVEGRLQIRSYETNEGQRKWMTEVICDRVKFLGSKPEGAEPKDEFHEDKFGFDDVPF
;
A
#
# COMPACT_ATOMS: atom_id res chain seq x y z
N MET A 1 13.79 -0.30 16.40
CA MET A 1 13.50 -0.91 15.09
C MET A 1 12.04 -0.69 14.76
N ASN A 2 11.76 -0.24 13.55
CA ASN A 2 10.38 0.10 13.16
C ASN A 2 10.18 -0.38 11.73
N ARG A 3 9.70 -1.60 11.59
CA ARG A 3 9.45 -2.22 10.29
C ARG A 3 8.11 -2.91 10.32
N ILE A 4 7.40 -2.82 9.21
CA ILE A 4 6.12 -3.47 9.07
C ILE A 4 6.00 -4.00 7.64
N ILE A 5 5.42 -5.17 7.51
CA ILE A 5 5.20 -5.80 6.21
C ILE A 5 3.73 -6.21 6.16
N LEU A 6 3.04 -5.77 5.12
CA LEU A 6 1.62 -6.02 4.98
C LEU A 6 1.31 -6.52 3.58
N ILE A 7 0.38 -7.43 3.48
CA ILE A 7 -0.14 -7.89 2.19
C ILE A 7 -1.65 -7.71 2.24
N GLY A 8 -2.17 -6.99 1.27
CA GLY A 8 -3.59 -6.75 1.23
C GLY A 8 -4.02 -6.21 -0.12
N ARG A 9 -5.24 -5.70 -0.18
CA ARG A 9 -5.82 -5.17 -1.40
C ARG A 9 -6.17 -3.71 -1.21
N LEU A 10 -6.02 -2.94 -2.27
CA LEU A 10 -6.38 -1.54 -2.20
C LEU A 10 -7.90 -1.41 -2.15
N THR A 11 -8.37 -0.53 -1.28
CA THR A 11 -9.81 -0.30 -1.14
C THR A 11 -10.34 0.65 -2.19
N ARG A 12 -9.45 1.43 -2.80
CA ARG A 12 -9.81 2.35 -3.88
C ARG A 12 -8.52 2.69 -4.61
N ASP A 13 -8.66 3.44 -5.69
CA ASP A 13 -7.50 3.84 -6.48
C ASP A 13 -6.58 4.71 -5.64
N PRO A 14 -5.26 4.60 -5.83
CA PRO A 14 -4.33 5.48 -5.13
C PRO A 14 -4.53 6.94 -5.55
N GLU A 15 -4.31 7.83 -4.61
CA GLU A 15 -4.37 9.25 -4.88
C GLU A 15 -2.94 9.78 -5.02
N LEU A 16 -2.62 10.25 -6.20
CA LEU A 16 -1.31 10.83 -6.46
C LEU A 16 -1.42 12.35 -6.41
N SER A 17 -0.56 12.98 -5.64
CA SER A 17 -0.50 14.43 -5.59
C SER A 17 0.96 14.84 -5.53
N TYR A 18 1.18 16.15 -5.57
CA TYR A 18 2.53 16.69 -5.56
C TYR A 18 2.60 17.76 -4.48
N THR A 19 3.72 17.78 -3.77
CA THR A 19 3.94 18.82 -2.78
C THR A 19 4.23 20.13 -3.48
N GLN A 20 4.35 21.20 -2.71
CA GLN A 20 4.68 22.50 -3.28
C GLN A 20 6.01 22.48 -4.00
N SER A 21 6.94 21.64 -3.56
CA SER A 21 8.23 21.52 -4.24
C SER A 21 8.19 20.51 -5.38
N GLY A 22 7.01 19.96 -5.72
CA GLY A 22 6.91 19.08 -6.87
C GLY A 22 7.23 17.63 -6.58
N ILE A 23 7.24 17.22 -5.33
CA ILE A 23 7.57 15.84 -4.97
C ILE A 23 6.30 15.01 -5.00
N PRO A 24 6.29 13.90 -5.74
CA PRO A 24 5.09 13.06 -5.81
C PRO A 24 4.85 12.31 -4.51
N VAL A 25 3.58 12.23 -4.12
CA VAL A 25 3.10 11.53 -2.95
C VAL A 25 1.88 10.74 -3.34
N ALA A 26 1.86 9.44 -3.07
CA ALA A 26 0.70 8.61 -3.34
C ALA A 26 0.16 8.09 -2.01
N LYS A 27 -1.13 8.22 -1.83
CA LYS A 27 -1.82 7.72 -0.64
C LYS A 27 -2.80 6.67 -1.05
N PHE A 28 -2.82 5.59 -0.31
CA PHE A 28 -3.77 4.52 -0.57
C PHE A 28 -4.07 3.78 0.72
N THR A 29 -5.19 3.07 0.72
CA THR A 29 -5.61 2.30 1.88
C THR A 29 -5.59 0.83 1.52
N LEU A 30 -4.96 0.05 2.37
CA LEU A 30 -4.81 -1.38 2.18
C LEU A 30 -5.75 -2.11 3.14
N ALA A 31 -6.53 -3.03 2.61
CA ALA A 31 -7.36 -3.91 3.43
C ALA A 31 -6.59 -5.20 3.66
N VAL A 32 -6.22 -5.44 4.90
CA VAL A 32 -5.41 -6.59 5.28
C VAL A 32 -6.29 -7.53 6.09
N ASP A 33 -6.49 -8.73 5.59
CA ASP A 33 -7.35 -9.71 6.25
C ASP A 33 -6.72 -10.16 7.55
N ARG A 34 -7.55 -10.30 8.56
CA ARG A 34 -7.10 -10.91 9.80
C ARG A 34 -6.97 -12.41 9.60
N PRO A 35 -6.08 -13.06 10.39
CA PRO A 35 -5.81 -14.49 10.16
C PRO A 35 -6.93 -15.41 10.59
N PHE A 36 -7.97 -14.91 11.27
CA PHE A 36 -9.05 -15.76 11.75
C PHE A 36 -10.38 -15.08 11.49
N THR A 37 -11.44 -15.88 11.51
CA THR A 37 -12.79 -15.36 11.33
C THR A 37 -13.36 -14.95 12.68
N ASN A 38 -14.36 -14.08 12.64
CA ASN A 38 -15.04 -13.69 13.86
C ASN A 38 -16.08 -14.74 14.25
N GLN A 39 -16.86 -14.43 15.29
CA GLN A 39 -17.85 -15.39 15.81
C GLN A 39 -18.93 -15.71 14.80
N ASP A 40 -19.19 -14.80 13.89
CA ASP A 40 -20.20 -15.01 12.86
C ASP A 40 -19.66 -15.77 11.66
N GLY A 41 -18.42 -16.23 11.71
CA GLY A 41 -17.81 -16.94 10.61
C GLY A 41 -17.31 -16.03 9.50
N LYS A 42 -17.26 -14.74 9.72
CA LYS A 42 -16.82 -13.78 8.71
C LYS A 42 -15.41 -13.33 9.00
N ARG A 43 -14.66 -13.15 7.91
CA ARG A 43 -13.31 -12.65 8.03
C ARG A 43 -13.34 -11.14 8.08
N GLU A 44 -12.62 -10.59 9.04
CA GLU A 44 -12.50 -9.15 9.18
C GLU A 44 -11.20 -8.69 8.59
N ALA A 45 -11.16 -7.42 8.23
CA ALA A 45 -9.98 -6.80 7.67
C ALA A 45 -9.66 -5.53 8.42
N ASP A 46 -8.38 -5.23 8.48
CA ASP A 46 -7.90 -3.95 9.00
C ASP A 46 -7.59 -3.05 7.83
N PHE A 47 -8.00 -1.81 7.94
CA PHE A 47 -7.78 -0.82 6.88
C PHE A 47 -6.63 0.07 7.29
N ILE A 48 -5.57 0.04 6.51
CA ILE A 48 -4.32 0.67 6.89
C ILE A 48 -3.96 1.71 5.84
N ASN A 49 -3.74 2.93 6.31
CA ASN A 49 -3.34 4.03 5.43
C ASN A 49 -1.87 3.91 5.10
N CYS A 50 -1.55 3.99 3.83
CA CYS A 50 -0.19 3.88 3.34
C CYS A 50 0.17 5.11 2.52
N VAL A 51 1.44 5.50 2.63
CA VAL A 51 1.95 6.67 1.91
C VAL A 51 3.24 6.28 1.21
N ALA A 52 3.32 6.57 -0.07
CA ALA A 52 4.53 6.36 -0.85
C ALA A 52 5.02 7.69 -1.39
N TRP A 53 6.33 7.84 -1.51
CA TRP A 53 6.96 9.09 -1.91
C TRP A 53 7.80 8.89 -3.15
N ARG A 54 7.92 9.93 -3.97
CA ARG A 54 8.87 10.03 -5.06
C ARG A 54 8.58 8.98 -6.13
N ASN A 55 9.58 8.29 -6.61
CA ASN A 55 9.39 7.31 -7.68
C ASN A 55 8.42 6.21 -7.28
N LEU A 56 8.46 5.82 -6.01
CA LEU A 56 7.55 4.79 -5.55
C LEU A 56 6.11 5.26 -5.63
N ALA A 57 5.87 6.55 -5.35
CA ALA A 57 4.52 7.12 -5.47
C ALA A 57 4.02 7.02 -6.90
N GLU A 58 4.88 7.35 -7.85
CA GLU A 58 4.49 7.30 -9.25
C GLU A 58 4.21 5.88 -9.70
N ASN A 59 5.03 4.93 -9.25
CA ASN A 59 4.82 3.53 -9.59
C ASN A 59 3.52 3.00 -9.01
N VAL A 60 3.24 3.35 -7.75
CA VAL A 60 2.00 2.93 -7.12
C VAL A 60 0.81 3.47 -7.89
N ALA A 61 0.84 4.76 -8.24
CA ALA A 61 -0.26 5.37 -8.95
C ALA A 61 -0.45 4.77 -10.34
N GLN A 62 0.64 4.36 -10.96
CA GLN A 62 0.57 3.84 -12.33
C GLN A 62 0.09 2.39 -12.36
N TYR A 63 0.51 1.57 -11.40
CA TYR A 63 0.31 0.13 -11.50
C TYR A 63 -0.73 -0.43 -10.56
N LEU A 64 -1.13 0.31 -9.53
CA LEU A 64 -2.12 -0.19 -8.58
C LEU A 64 -3.46 0.50 -8.80
N ALA A 65 -4.52 -0.21 -8.45
CA ALA A 65 -5.88 0.29 -8.57
C ALA A 65 -6.73 -0.42 -7.54
N LYS A 66 -7.94 0.06 -7.38
CA LYS A 66 -8.89 -0.57 -6.46
C LYS A 66 -8.96 -2.07 -6.68
N GLY A 67 -8.86 -2.83 -5.61
CA GLY A 67 -8.96 -4.28 -5.64
C GLY A 67 -7.68 -5.00 -5.94
N LYS A 68 -6.63 -4.30 -6.36
CA LYS A 68 -5.35 -4.94 -6.65
C LYS A 68 -4.65 -5.34 -5.36
N GLN A 69 -3.89 -6.41 -5.44
CA GLN A 69 -3.17 -6.92 -4.29
C GLN A 69 -1.73 -6.43 -4.31
N ALA A 70 -1.24 -6.06 -3.14
CA ALA A 70 0.11 -5.53 -3.01
C ALA A 70 0.72 -5.94 -1.69
N ALA A 71 2.02 -6.12 -1.70
CA ALA A 71 2.81 -6.30 -0.48
C ALA A 71 3.55 -4.99 -0.23
N VAL A 72 3.41 -4.48 0.98
CA VAL A 72 3.98 -3.21 1.38
C VAL A 72 4.97 -3.45 2.51
N GLU A 73 6.14 -2.86 2.37
CA GLU A 73 7.13 -2.89 3.44
C GLU A 73 7.52 -1.46 3.75
N GLY A 74 7.55 -1.13 5.04
CA GLY A 74 7.90 0.21 5.44
C GLY A 74 7.98 0.34 6.94
N ARG A 75 7.67 1.53 7.41
CA ARG A 75 7.68 1.81 8.84
C ARG A 75 6.36 2.42 9.25
N LEU A 76 6.01 2.18 10.49
CA LEU A 76 4.79 2.75 11.07
C LEU A 76 5.10 4.16 11.55
N GLN A 77 4.23 5.09 11.21
CA GLN A 77 4.39 6.47 11.64
C GLN A 77 3.06 6.98 12.17
N ILE A 78 3.13 7.65 13.30
CA ILE A 78 1.94 8.25 13.90
C ILE A 78 2.20 9.73 13.96
N ARG A 79 1.29 10.51 13.37
CA ARG A 79 1.38 11.96 13.46
C ARG A 79 0.11 12.50 14.09
N SER A 80 0.23 13.64 14.73
CA SER A 80 -0.92 14.27 15.35
C SER A 80 -1.23 15.55 14.61
N TYR A 81 -2.50 15.93 14.66
CA TYR A 81 -2.95 17.17 14.07
C TYR A 81 -4.10 17.70 14.89
N GLU A 82 -4.34 19.00 14.76
CA GLU A 82 -5.44 19.64 15.47
C GLU A 82 -6.58 19.88 14.50
N THR A 83 -7.79 19.54 14.94
CA THR A 83 -8.98 19.82 14.14
C THR A 83 -9.35 21.27 14.29
N ASN A 84 -10.29 21.71 13.46
CA ASN A 84 -10.82 23.06 13.54
C ASN A 84 -11.51 23.34 14.87
N GLU A 85 -11.92 22.28 15.56
CA GLU A 85 -12.57 22.41 16.85
C GLU A 85 -11.60 22.39 18.01
N GLY A 86 -10.30 22.38 17.73
CA GLY A 86 -9.29 22.38 18.76
C GLY A 86 -8.96 21.04 19.36
N GLN A 87 -9.48 19.96 18.81
CA GLN A 87 -9.19 18.63 19.29
C GLN A 87 -7.94 18.08 18.62
N ARG A 88 -7.13 17.37 19.40
CA ARG A 88 -5.94 16.72 18.86
C ARG A 88 -6.30 15.32 18.43
N LYS A 89 -5.94 15.00 17.20
CA LYS A 89 -6.18 13.67 16.67
C LYS A 89 -4.89 13.09 16.15
N TRP A 90 -4.85 11.76 16.11
CA TRP A 90 -3.67 11.03 15.65
C TRP A 90 -4.02 10.24 14.42
N MET A 91 -3.11 10.18 13.48
CA MET A 91 -3.27 9.39 12.28
C MET A 91 -2.11 8.42 12.18
N THR A 92 -2.44 7.15 12.00
CA THR A 92 -1.45 6.09 11.87
C THR A 92 -1.29 5.77 10.40
N GLU A 93 -0.05 5.80 9.93
CA GLU A 93 0.25 5.56 8.52
C GLU A 93 1.45 4.66 8.40
N VAL A 94 1.51 3.93 7.29
CA VAL A 94 2.70 3.19 6.92
C VAL A 94 3.42 3.96 5.82
N ILE A 95 4.64 4.38 6.11
CA ILE A 95 5.47 5.05 5.11
C ILE A 95 6.20 3.96 4.35
N CYS A 96 5.85 3.81 3.08
CA CYS A 96 6.31 2.68 2.30
C CYS A 96 7.72 2.89 1.81
N ASP A 97 8.56 1.89 2.02
CA ASP A 97 9.89 1.83 1.41
C ASP A 97 9.86 1.00 0.16
N ARG A 98 9.00 0.00 0.12
CA ARG A 98 8.96 -0.95 -0.96
C ARG A 98 7.52 -1.44 -1.14
N VAL A 99 7.10 -1.52 -2.38
CA VAL A 99 5.78 -2.04 -2.71
C VAL A 99 5.95 -3.06 -3.81
N LYS A 100 5.46 -4.26 -3.57
CA LYS A 100 5.50 -5.32 -4.56
C LYS A 100 4.09 -5.55 -5.07
N PHE A 101 3.95 -5.52 -6.38
CA PHE A 101 2.64 -5.65 -7.01
C PHE A 101 2.36 -7.14 -7.19
N LEU A 102 1.40 -7.65 -6.41
CA LEU A 102 1.07 -9.07 -6.40
C LEU A 102 -0.19 -9.36 -7.18
N GLY A 103 -0.87 -8.32 -7.62
CA GLY A 103 -2.18 -8.48 -8.16
C GLY A 103 -2.26 -9.53 -9.24
N SER A 104 -3.41 -10.16 -9.31
CA SER A 104 -3.66 -11.10 -10.37
C SER A 104 -3.63 -10.38 -11.69
N LYS A 105 -3.28 -11.11 -12.72
CA LYS A 105 -3.30 -10.56 -14.05
C LYS A 105 -4.73 -10.35 -14.50
N PRO A 106 -4.95 -9.39 -15.35
CA PRO A 106 -6.27 -9.25 -15.92
C PRO A 106 -6.65 -10.53 -16.66
N GLU A 107 -7.92 -10.71 -16.79
CA GLU A 107 -8.43 -11.85 -17.53
C GLU A 107 -7.80 -11.90 -18.91
N GLY A 108 -7.23 -13.06 -19.24
CA GLY A 108 -6.61 -13.22 -20.55
C GLY A 108 -5.18 -12.74 -20.63
N ALA A 109 -4.64 -12.21 -19.55
CA ALA A 109 -3.24 -11.77 -19.55
C ALA A 109 -2.32 -12.97 -19.53
N GLU A 110 -1.14 -12.79 -20.12
CA GLU A 110 -0.16 -13.84 -20.13
C GLU A 110 0.46 -14.02 -18.78
N PRO A 111 0.68 -15.24 -18.33
CA PRO A 111 1.50 -15.45 -17.14
C PRO A 111 2.93 -15.18 -17.49
N LYS A 112 3.50 -14.45 -16.75
CA LYS A 112 4.86 -14.12 -17.04
C LYS A 112 5.74 -14.48 -15.95
N ASP A 113 6.08 -14.29 -16.50
CA ASP A 113 6.62 -14.12 -15.85
C ASP A 113 7.20 -13.65 -15.23
N GLU A 114 7.11 -13.64 -15.23
CA GLU A 114 7.30 -13.15 -14.77
C GLU A 114 8.02 -12.84 -14.40
N PHE A 115 8.38 -12.78 -14.37
CA PHE A 115 8.59 -12.36 -14.18
C PHE A 115 9.32 -11.92 -14.18
N HIS A 116 9.78 -11.94 -13.98
CA HIS A 116 9.98 -11.42 -14.04
C HIS A 116 10.43 -11.19 -13.49
N GLU A 117 10.60 -11.46 -13.41
CA GLU A 117 10.66 -11.21 -13.02
C GLU A 117 11.22 -10.96 -12.72
N ASP A 118 11.82 -11.31 -12.66
CA ASP A 118 12.02 -10.98 -12.46
C ASP A 118 12.61 -10.39 -12.57
N LYS A 119 13.27 -10.34 -12.85
CA LYS A 119 13.45 -9.54 -13.04
C LYS A 119 13.34 -8.78 -12.56
N PHE A 120 13.66 -8.86 -12.04
CA PHE A 120 13.30 -8.18 -11.42
C PHE A 120 13.56 -8.12 -10.70
N GLY A 121 13.86 -8.59 -10.68
CA GLY A 121 13.67 -8.38 -9.96
C GLY A 121 13.78 -8.60 -9.16
N PHE A 122 14.19 -8.98 -8.80
CA PHE A 122 13.93 -9.00 -8.10
C PHE A 122 14.37 -8.74 -7.89
N ASP A 123 14.93 -8.64 -8.14
CA ASP A 123 14.90 -8.20 -7.96
C ASP A 123 14.75 -7.84 -7.66
N ASP A 124 15.21 -8.01 -7.64
CA ASP A 124 14.67 -7.57 -7.22
C ASP A 124 14.23 -8.04 -6.46
N VAL A 125 14.56 -8.57 -6.02
CA VAL A 125 13.99 -8.98 -5.28
C VAL A 125 13.65 -9.08 -4.42
N PRO A 126 13.67 -9.17 -4.70
CA PRO A 126 13.13 -9.47 -3.67
C PRO A 126 12.76 -9.22 -2.45
N PHE A 127 12.71 -9.60 -1.87
CA PHE A 127 12.40 -9.39 -0.52
C PHE A 127 13.14 -10.12 0.42
#